data_a15d950367ecec902208e97e1a6b01ae
#
_entry.id   a15d950367ecec902208e97e1a6b01ae
#
_cell.length_a   1.000
_cell.length_b   1.000
_cell.length_c   1.000
_cell.angle_alpha   90.00
_cell.angle_beta   90.00
_cell.angle_gamma   90.00
#
_symmetry.space_group_name_H-M   'P 1'
#
loop_
_entity.id
_entity.type
_entity.pdbx_description
1 polymer ?
#
loop_
_entity_poly.entity_id
_entity_poly.type
_entity_poly.pdbx_seq_one_letter_code
_entity_poly.pdbx_strand_id
1 'polypeptide(L)'
;MDVVIPCYNYAHFLPACVRSVLDQPGVDVRVLVIDDTSSDNTPEVMAELMAADKRVEGYRHEVNKGHIATYNEGLLDWASADYTVLLSADDLLAPGALQRAAEVFEQNPEVGMVYGRVVYYSDHNALPRVTQLPATSRVWRGDDWIENRFRSSRNVISSPEVVVRTKIQQKVGGYRSDLPHAGDLEMWLRIAAVSDIGYVSGRPGAYYRVHENSMMRTTFKSVFADLEQRRDVFDLVLEQNPGLPARLKTLAHKAIASDALWRAVRLHDRNQLDGTEQELLDFARETYAQLEELPEYKALLRRKKFSPRFLSRTQLFLAPHAVKRAKLWIGTQRWKWRGEW
;
A
#
# COMPACT_ATOMS: atom_id res chain seq x y z
N MET A 1 1.81 -10.71 19.77
CA MET A 1 1.37 -10.24 18.45
C MET A 1 1.23 -11.41 17.51
N ASP A 2 0.22 -11.41 16.67
CA ASP A 2 -0.03 -12.47 15.70
C ASP A 2 0.39 -11.99 14.30
N VAL A 3 1.21 -12.78 13.62
CA VAL A 3 1.68 -12.46 12.26
C VAL A 3 1.18 -13.51 11.29
N VAL A 4 0.34 -13.10 10.37
CA VAL A 4 -0.22 -13.95 9.30
C VAL A 4 0.66 -13.83 8.07
N ILE A 5 1.16 -14.96 7.58
CA ILE A 5 2.03 -15.05 6.40
C ILE A 5 1.33 -15.92 5.33
N PRO A 6 0.57 -15.31 4.41
CA PRO A 6 0.06 -16.03 3.25
C PRO A 6 1.22 -16.38 2.33
N CYS A 7 1.25 -17.62 1.84
CA CYS A 7 2.31 -18.13 0.98
C CYS A 7 1.75 -18.84 -0.25
N TYR A 8 2.24 -18.50 -1.44
CA TYR A 8 1.94 -19.18 -2.68
C TYR A 8 3.16 -19.17 -3.60
N ASN A 9 3.84 -20.32 -3.74
CA ASN A 9 5.06 -20.49 -4.54
C ASN A 9 6.25 -19.61 -4.08
N TYR A 10 6.39 -19.39 -2.76
CA TYR A 10 7.45 -18.59 -2.17
C TYR A 10 8.29 -19.36 -1.14
N ALA A 11 8.44 -20.69 -1.30
CA ALA A 11 9.26 -21.53 -0.43
C ALA A 11 10.65 -20.95 -0.16
N HIS A 12 11.28 -20.39 -1.18
CA HIS A 12 12.65 -19.84 -1.11
C HIS A 12 12.76 -18.52 -0.34
N PHE A 13 11.66 -17.78 -0.12
CA PHE A 13 11.63 -16.56 0.68
C PHE A 13 11.14 -16.81 2.12
N LEU A 14 10.26 -17.79 2.29
CA LEU A 14 9.54 -18.05 3.53
C LEU A 14 10.43 -18.17 4.77
N PRO A 15 11.60 -18.87 4.75
CA PRO A 15 12.45 -18.98 5.94
C PRO A 15 13.00 -17.63 6.43
N ALA A 16 13.35 -16.74 5.51
CA ALA A 16 13.85 -15.41 5.88
C ALA A 16 12.72 -14.52 6.41
N CYS A 17 11.52 -14.61 5.81
CA CYS A 17 10.33 -13.90 6.26
C CYS A 17 9.98 -14.30 7.70
N VAL A 18 9.80 -15.60 7.98
CA VAL A 18 9.48 -16.13 9.32
C VAL A 18 10.54 -15.74 10.34
N ARG A 19 11.83 -15.90 10.00
CA ARG A 19 12.94 -15.50 10.89
C ARG A 19 12.87 -14.02 11.24
N SER A 20 12.57 -13.14 10.28
CA SER A 20 12.44 -11.70 10.53
C SER A 20 11.37 -11.34 11.55
N VAL A 21 10.35 -12.20 11.71
CA VAL A 21 9.30 -12.09 12.73
C VAL A 21 9.78 -12.66 14.07
N LEU A 22 10.34 -13.88 14.06
CA LEU A 22 10.76 -14.57 15.29
C LEU A 22 11.89 -13.85 16.04
N ASP A 23 12.72 -13.10 15.31
CA ASP A 23 13.84 -12.31 15.83
C ASP A 23 13.44 -10.89 16.29
N GLN A 24 12.13 -10.54 16.32
CA GLN A 24 11.71 -9.24 16.84
C GLN A 24 11.95 -9.11 18.34
N PRO A 25 12.71 -8.10 18.80
CA PRO A 25 12.97 -7.90 20.22
C PRO A 25 11.77 -7.28 20.92
N GLY A 26 11.64 -7.56 22.22
CA GLY A 26 10.74 -6.86 23.14
C GLY A 26 9.25 -7.14 22.94
N VAL A 27 8.89 -8.14 22.14
CA VAL A 27 7.50 -8.55 21.90
C VAL A 27 7.37 -10.07 21.81
N ASP A 28 6.28 -10.61 22.32
CA ASP A 28 5.91 -11.99 22.09
C ASP A 28 5.18 -12.13 20.76
N VAL A 29 5.65 -13.04 19.89
CA VAL A 29 5.09 -13.24 18.55
C VAL A 29 4.61 -14.68 18.38
N ARG A 30 3.52 -14.85 17.60
CA ARG A 30 3.09 -16.10 16.99
C ARG A 30 3.00 -15.89 15.49
N VAL A 31 3.31 -16.90 14.72
CA VAL A 31 3.32 -16.88 13.25
C VAL A 31 2.36 -17.93 12.74
N LEU A 32 1.45 -17.54 11.86
CA LEU A 32 0.67 -18.46 11.06
C LEU A 32 1.11 -18.38 9.60
N VAL A 33 1.58 -19.49 9.05
CA VAL A 33 1.83 -19.64 7.61
C VAL A 33 0.64 -20.35 6.96
N ILE A 34 0.04 -19.74 5.95
CA ILE A 34 -1.06 -20.35 5.18
C ILE A 34 -0.56 -20.60 3.76
N ASP A 35 -0.34 -21.86 3.39
CA ASP A 35 0.01 -22.27 2.03
C ASP A 35 -1.26 -22.39 1.17
N ASP A 36 -1.42 -21.47 0.23
CA ASP A 36 -2.58 -21.44 -0.68
C ASP A 36 -2.39 -22.37 -1.89
N THR A 37 -2.05 -23.64 -1.62
CA THR A 37 -1.87 -24.71 -2.61
C THR A 37 -0.67 -24.47 -3.54
N SER A 38 0.50 -24.16 -2.98
CA SER A 38 1.74 -23.99 -3.72
C SER A 38 2.12 -25.26 -4.51
N SER A 39 2.75 -25.05 -5.66
CA SER A 39 3.30 -26.12 -6.50
C SER A 39 4.81 -26.36 -6.32
N ASP A 40 5.47 -25.48 -5.56
CA ASP A 40 6.87 -25.61 -5.17
C ASP A 40 6.98 -26.38 -3.83
N ASN A 41 8.17 -26.42 -3.22
CA ASN A 41 8.41 -27.09 -1.95
C ASN A 41 7.98 -26.27 -0.70
N THR A 42 6.99 -25.39 -0.83
CA THR A 42 6.45 -24.63 0.32
C THR A 42 5.96 -25.55 1.46
N PRO A 43 5.24 -26.67 1.22
CA PRO A 43 4.80 -27.55 2.29
C PRO A 43 5.93 -28.12 3.12
N GLU A 44 7.03 -28.53 2.49
CA GLU A 44 8.20 -29.09 3.15
C GLU A 44 8.90 -28.03 4.02
N VAL A 45 9.12 -26.84 3.44
CA VAL A 45 9.74 -25.70 4.14
C VAL A 45 8.87 -25.26 5.33
N MET A 46 7.56 -25.21 5.18
CA MET A 46 6.63 -24.88 6.26
C MET A 46 6.74 -25.92 7.40
N ALA A 47 6.77 -27.22 7.07
CA ALA A 47 6.91 -28.28 8.06
C ALA A 47 8.24 -28.19 8.85
N GLU A 48 9.35 -27.86 8.16
CA GLU A 48 10.65 -27.62 8.78
C GLU A 48 10.60 -26.43 9.76
N LEU A 49 9.98 -25.32 9.36
CA LEU A 49 9.84 -24.13 10.21
C LEU A 49 8.99 -24.41 11.47
N MET A 50 7.88 -25.12 11.32
CA MET A 50 7.02 -25.54 12.44
C MET A 50 7.75 -26.49 13.41
N ALA A 51 8.58 -27.40 12.89
CA ALA A 51 9.38 -28.30 13.72
C ALA A 51 10.51 -27.55 14.45
N ALA A 52 11.06 -26.49 13.86
CA ALA A 52 12.18 -25.72 14.42
C ALA A 52 11.76 -24.75 15.53
N ASP A 53 10.55 -24.17 15.46
CA ASP A 53 10.08 -23.18 16.44
C ASP A 53 8.56 -23.34 16.71
N LYS A 54 8.21 -23.64 17.97
CA LYS A 54 6.82 -23.83 18.39
C LYS A 54 5.92 -22.60 18.28
N ARG A 55 6.47 -21.43 18.02
CA ARG A 55 5.71 -20.19 17.77
C ARG A 55 5.19 -20.14 16.33
N VAL A 56 5.63 -21.05 15.45
CA VAL A 56 5.20 -21.16 14.06
C VAL A 56 4.13 -22.23 13.95
N GLU A 57 2.97 -21.83 13.51
CA GLU A 57 1.86 -22.69 13.10
C GLU A 57 1.69 -22.59 11.58
N GLY A 58 1.07 -23.57 10.96
CA GLY A 58 0.78 -23.49 9.54
C GLY A 58 -0.13 -24.62 9.06
N TYR A 59 -0.82 -24.36 7.97
CA TYR A 59 -1.61 -25.35 7.24
C TYR A 59 -1.67 -25.01 5.77
N ARG A 60 -2.09 -25.99 4.98
CA ARG A 60 -2.24 -25.88 3.53
C ARG A 60 -3.70 -26.00 3.13
N HIS A 61 -4.16 -25.16 2.20
CA HIS A 61 -5.46 -25.30 1.57
C HIS A 61 -5.49 -26.53 0.63
N GLU A 62 -6.63 -27.18 0.53
CA GLU A 62 -6.85 -28.25 -0.43
C GLU A 62 -6.94 -27.72 -1.87
N VAL A 63 -7.48 -26.51 -2.02
CA VAL A 63 -7.59 -25.79 -3.29
C VAL A 63 -7.15 -24.35 -3.11
N ASN A 64 -6.60 -23.73 -4.16
CA ASN A 64 -6.22 -22.33 -4.13
C ASN A 64 -7.45 -21.44 -3.95
N LYS A 65 -7.52 -20.71 -2.85
CA LYS A 65 -8.63 -19.79 -2.50
C LYS A 65 -8.36 -18.35 -2.94
N GLY A 66 -7.12 -18.04 -3.33
CA GLY A 66 -6.66 -16.71 -3.66
C GLY A 66 -6.25 -15.88 -2.43
N HIS A 67 -5.41 -14.89 -2.68
CA HIS A 67 -4.76 -14.14 -1.61
C HIS A 67 -5.73 -13.46 -0.63
N ILE A 68 -6.84 -12.87 -1.10
CA ILE A 68 -7.81 -12.17 -0.24
C ILE A 68 -8.47 -13.14 0.77
N ALA A 69 -8.90 -14.32 0.31
CA ALA A 69 -9.50 -15.31 1.19
C ALA A 69 -8.47 -15.79 2.24
N THR A 70 -7.25 -16.06 1.80
CA THR A 70 -6.13 -16.48 2.67
C THR A 70 -5.78 -15.42 3.72
N TYR A 71 -5.77 -14.12 3.34
CA TYR A 71 -5.59 -13.02 4.29
C TYR A 71 -6.67 -12.98 5.36
N ASN A 72 -7.92 -13.04 4.93
CA ASN A 72 -9.07 -12.93 5.82
C ASN A 72 -9.16 -14.10 6.80
N GLU A 73 -8.86 -15.31 6.36
CA GLU A 73 -8.83 -16.50 7.20
C GLU A 73 -7.83 -16.32 8.35
N GLY A 74 -6.60 -15.89 8.07
CA GLY A 74 -5.62 -15.63 9.13
C GLY A 74 -5.98 -14.45 10.04
N LEU A 75 -6.45 -13.35 9.47
CA LEU A 75 -6.72 -12.12 10.22
C LEU A 75 -7.99 -12.17 11.07
N LEU A 76 -9.03 -12.88 10.61
CA LEU A 76 -10.34 -12.88 11.26
C LEU A 76 -10.59 -14.15 12.08
N ASP A 77 -10.10 -15.32 11.62
CA ASP A 77 -10.42 -16.60 12.25
C ASP A 77 -9.33 -17.06 13.20
N TRP A 78 -8.03 -16.75 12.92
CA TRP A 78 -6.92 -17.19 13.76
C TRP A 78 -6.38 -16.11 14.70
N ALA A 79 -6.21 -14.87 14.22
CA ALA A 79 -5.58 -13.81 15.01
C ALA A 79 -6.39 -13.49 16.27
N SER A 80 -5.73 -13.57 17.44
CA SER A 80 -6.35 -13.40 18.75
C SER A 80 -5.50 -12.60 19.74
N ALA A 81 -4.21 -12.36 19.44
CA ALA A 81 -3.37 -11.49 20.25
C ALA A 81 -3.83 -10.02 20.13
N ASP A 82 -3.34 -9.12 20.99
CA ASP A 82 -3.73 -7.70 21.00
C ASP A 82 -3.52 -7.00 19.67
N TYR A 83 -2.49 -7.43 18.90
CA TYR A 83 -2.11 -6.84 17.62
C TYR A 83 -1.88 -7.92 16.58
N THR A 84 -2.21 -7.59 15.32
CA THR A 84 -2.03 -8.47 14.17
C THR A 84 -1.26 -7.76 13.05
N VAL A 85 -0.52 -8.55 12.26
CA VAL A 85 0.25 -8.13 11.10
C VAL A 85 -0.06 -9.08 9.95
N LEU A 86 -0.30 -8.53 8.76
CA LEU A 86 -0.31 -9.29 7.51
C LEU A 86 1.03 -9.05 6.81
N LEU A 87 1.84 -10.11 6.67
CA LEU A 87 3.17 -10.04 6.08
C LEU A 87 3.27 -10.98 4.89
N SER A 88 3.52 -10.47 3.70
CA SER A 88 3.76 -11.29 2.52
C SER A 88 5.02 -12.15 2.70
N ALA A 89 4.98 -13.41 2.23
CA ALA A 89 6.10 -14.37 2.40
C ALA A 89 7.41 -13.94 1.73
N ASP A 90 7.40 -12.99 0.81
CA ASP A 90 8.56 -12.42 0.12
C ASP A 90 9.15 -11.17 0.81
N ASP A 91 8.46 -10.61 1.83
CA ASP A 91 8.86 -9.43 2.57
C ASP A 91 9.52 -9.76 3.92
N LEU A 92 10.13 -8.76 4.57
CA LEU A 92 10.78 -8.91 5.86
C LEU A 92 10.39 -7.77 6.80
N LEU A 93 10.18 -8.07 8.08
CA LEU A 93 10.12 -7.04 9.10
C LEU A 93 11.53 -6.49 9.42
N ALA A 94 11.63 -5.20 9.65
CA ALA A 94 12.88 -4.61 10.10
C ALA A 94 13.07 -4.85 11.63
N PRO A 95 14.32 -4.99 12.12
CA PRO A 95 14.57 -5.21 13.55
C PRO A 95 13.91 -4.15 14.45
N GLY A 96 13.18 -4.60 15.47
CA GLY A 96 12.46 -3.77 16.44
C GLY A 96 11.24 -3.03 15.88
N ALA A 97 10.74 -3.41 14.68
CA ALA A 97 9.56 -2.78 14.08
C ALA A 97 8.33 -2.98 14.94
N LEU A 98 8.10 -4.22 15.40
CA LEU A 98 6.94 -4.57 16.21
C LEU A 98 6.98 -3.90 17.59
N GLN A 99 8.16 -3.83 18.22
CA GLN A 99 8.32 -3.14 19.50
C GLN A 99 7.94 -1.66 19.37
N ARG A 100 8.44 -0.97 18.34
CA ARG A 100 8.11 0.45 18.11
C ARG A 100 6.62 0.68 17.86
N ALA A 101 5.97 -0.24 17.18
CA ALA A 101 4.51 -0.18 16.99
C ALA A 101 3.76 -0.38 18.32
N ALA A 102 4.18 -1.35 19.16
CA ALA A 102 3.62 -1.58 20.47
C ALA A 102 3.72 -0.33 21.37
N GLU A 103 4.89 0.31 21.40
CA GLU A 103 5.10 1.54 22.17
C GLU A 103 4.12 2.67 21.76
N VAL A 104 3.80 2.79 20.45
CA VAL A 104 2.80 3.77 19.99
C VAL A 104 1.41 3.40 20.48
N PHE A 105 1.02 2.13 20.41
CA PHE A 105 -0.29 1.67 20.87
C PHE A 105 -0.48 1.82 22.37
N GLU A 106 0.57 1.54 23.16
CA GLU A 106 0.55 1.65 24.62
C GLU A 106 0.37 3.11 25.08
N GLN A 107 1.02 4.03 24.38
CA GLN A 107 0.95 5.46 24.69
C GLN A 107 -0.33 6.11 24.17
N ASN A 108 -1.03 5.48 23.20
CA ASN A 108 -2.20 6.05 22.51
C ASN A 108 -3.29 4.98 22.34
N PRO A 109 -4.17 4.80 23.32
CA PRO A 109 -5.22 3.76 23.30
C PRO A 109 -6.22 3.87 22.14
N GLU A 110 -6.41 5.07 21.59
CA GLU A 110 -7.29 5.38 20.45
C GLU A 110 -6.71 4.97 19.10
N VAL A 111 -5.39 4.72 19.03
CA VAL A 111 -4.73 4.27 17.80
C VAL A 111 -5.12 2.84 17.48
N GLY A 112 -5.68 2.62 16.29
CA GLY A 112 -6.08 1.31 15.79
C GLY A 112 -5.08 0.68 14.82
N MET A 113 -4.27 1.51 14.16
CA MET A 113 -3.27 1.07 13.20
C MET A 113 -2.00 1.89 13.32
N VAL A 114 -0.85 1.21 13.26
CA VAL A 114 0.47 1.85 13.18
C VAL A 114 1.16 1.39 11.91
N TYR A 115 1.71 2.34 11.15
CA TYR A 115 2.57 2.05 10.01
C TYR A 115 3.88 2.82 10.09
N GLY A 116 4.82 2.49 9.22
CA GLY A 116 6.13 3.09 9.24
C GLY A 116 6.65 3.38 7.83
N ARG A 117 7.97 3.33 7.70
CA ARG A 117 8.65 3.44 6.42
C ARG A 117 9.09 2.08 5.93
N VAL A 118 8.71 1.74 4.71
CA VAL A 118 9.25 0.58 4.00
C VAL A 118 10.54 0.94 3.25
N VAL A 119 11.42 -0.04 3.11
CA VAL A 119 12.63 0.03 2.30
C VAL A 119 12.52 -0.97 1.16
N TYR A 120 12.47 -0.48 -0.07
CA TYR A 120 12.42 -1.33 -1.26
C TYR A 120 13.79 -1.90 -1.58
N TYR A 121 13.87 -3.20 -1.89
CA TYR A 121 15.09 -3.86 -2.30
C TYR A 121 14.81 -4.95 -3.35
N SER A 122 15.81 -5.23 -4.18
CA SER A 122 15.70 -6.21 -5.27
C SER A 122 16.78 -7.30 -5.21
N ASP A 123 17.77 -7.15 -4.34
CA ASP A 123 18.85 -8.13 -4.21
C ASP A 123 18.45 -9.24 -3.23
N HIS A 124 18.68 -10.50 -3.63
CA HIS A 124 18.43 -11.66 -2.81
C HIS A 124 19.47 -11.86 -1.70
N ASN A 125 20.63 -11.22 -1.81
CA ASN A 125 21.80 -11.53 -0.98
C ASN A 125 22.14 -10.47 0.07
N ALA A 126 21.67 -9.24 -0.05
CA ALA A 126 21.99 -8.19 0.91
C ALA A 126 20.86 -7.16 1.06
N LEU A 127 20.46 -6.92 2.30
CA LEU A 127 19.56 -5.82 2.60
C LEU A 127 20.30 -4.47 2.43
N PRO A 128 19.63 -3.44 1.88
CA PRO A 128 20.26 -2.13 1.71
C PRO A 128 20.63 -1.52 3.06
N ARG A 129 21.82 -0.93 3.13
CA ARG A 129 22.22 -0.14 4.29
C ARG A 129 21.32 1.09 4.39
N VAL A 130 20.63 1.21 5.50
CA VAL A 130 19.73 2.33 5.76
C VAL A 130 20.32 3.17 6.90
N THR A 131 20.42 4.48 6.69
CA THR A 131 20.75 5.41 7.77
C THR A 131 19.69 5.28 8.86
N GLN A 132 20.11 4.88 10.03
CA GLN A 132 19.26 4.74 11.20
C GLN A 132 19.28 6.04 11.99
N LEU A 133 18.14 6.70 12.02
CA LEU A 133 17.90 7.86 12.87
C LEU A 133 17.14 7.44 14.13
N PRO A 134 17.15 8.24 15.19
CA PRO A 134 16.25 7.98 16.31
C PRO A 134 14.80 7.81 15.80
N ALA A 135 14.12 6.77 16.30
CA ALA A 135 12.72 6.60 15.99
C ALA A 135 11.90 7.70 16.63
N THR A 136 10.96 8.24 15.89
CA THR A 136 9.94 9.17 16.40
C THR A 136 8.57 8.71 15.92
N SER A 137 7.54 8.99 16.70
CA SER A 137 6.18 8.65 16.36
C SER A 137 5.32 9.90 16.17
N ARG A 138 4.26 9.77 15.39
CA ARG A 138 3.21 10.76 15.21
C ARG A 138 1.87 10.06 15.19
N VAL A 139 0.88 10.62 15.84
CA VAL A 139 -0.50 10.18 15.79
C VAL A 139 -1.32 11.19 15.01
N TRP A 140 -2.17 10.68 14.14
CA TRP A 140 -3.14 11.40 13.35
C TRP A 140 -4.53 11.02 13.84
N ARG A 141 -5.41 11.99 14.00
CA ARG A 141 -6.82 11.67 14.11
C ARG A 141 -7.30 10.96 12.84
N GLY A 142 -8.15 9.97 12.98
CA GLY A 142 -8.65 9.21 11.83
C GLY A 142 -9.24 10.09 10.74
N ASP A 143 -10.07 11.08 11.10
CA ASP A 143 -10.67 12.04 10.16
C ASP A 143 -9.62 12.87 9.39
N ASP A 144 -8.58 13.35 10.07
CA ASP A 144 -7.51 14.13 9.44
C ASP A 144 -6.70 13.25 8.47
N TRP A 145 -6.46 11.99 8.84
CA TRP A 145 -5.78 11.04 8.00
C TRP A 145 -6.60 10.70 6.74
N ILE A 146 -7.90 10.47 6.89
CA ILE A 146 -8.85 10.28 5.78
C ILE A 146 -8.81 11.49 4.85
N GLU A 147 -8.98 12.70 5.36
CA GLU A 147 -8.94 13.91 4.52
C GLU A 147 -7.66 14.03 3.71
N ASN A 148 -6.50 13.68 4.31
CA ASN A 148 -5.22 13.64 3.60
C ASN A 148 -5.20 12.62 2.46
N ARG A 149 -5.82 11.44 2.65
CA ARG A 149 -5.92 10.41 1.57
C ARG A 149 -6.83 10.89 0.45
N PHE A 150 -7.97 11.44 0.77
CA PHE A 150 -8.90 12.01 -0.20
C PHE A 150 -8.27 13.16 -1.00
N ARG A 151 -7.51 14.03 -0.34
CA ARG A 151 -6.80 15.16 -0.99
C ARG A 151 -5.70 14.71 -1.95
N SER A 152 -4.99 13.64 -1.63
CA SER A 152 -3.89 13.12 -2.43
C SER A 152 -4.30 12.02 -3.41
N SER A 153 -5.42 11.35 -3.16
CA SER A 153 -5.89 10.12 -3.82
C SER A 153 -4.85 8.98 -3.85
N ARG A 154 -3.95 8.91 -2.87
CA ARG A 154 -2.83 7.97 -2.88
C ARG A 154 -2.85 7.05 -1.67
N ASN A 155 -2.56 5.77 -1.91
CA ASN A 155 -2.06 4.91 -0.87
C ASN A 155 -0.59 5.28 -0.58
N VAL A 156 -0.26 5.49 0.70
CA VAL A 156 1.10 5.82 1.17
C VAL A 156 1.72 4.68 1.96
N ILE A 157 0.98 3.59 2.11
CA ILE A 157 1.34 2.41 2.90
C ILE A 157 1.59 1.25 1.93
N SER A 158 2.65 0.49 2.17
CA SER A 158 3.05 -0.65 1.33
C SER A 158 2.71 -2.00 1.95
N SER A 159 1.94 -2.03 3.02
CA SER A 159 1.39 -3.18 3.77
C SER A 159 2.35 -3.88 4.73
N PRO A 160 3.58 -4.35 4.38
CA PRO A 160 4.37 -5.18 5.29
C PRO A 160 4.79 -4.47 6.58
N GLU A 161 4.75 -3.14 6.62
CA GLU A 161 5.09 -2.35 7.80
C GLU A 161 3.90 -2.03 8.71
N VAL A 162 2.73 -2.59 8.42
CA VAL A 162 1.49 -2.27 9.14
C VAL A 162 1.25 -3.22 10.30
N VAL A 163 0.97 -2.64 11.45
CA VAL A 163 0.47 -3.36 12.63
C VAL A 163 -0.91 -2.82 12.97
N VAL A 164 -1.88 -3.69 13.14
CA VAL A 164 -3.27 -3.33 13.45
C VAL A 164 -3.65 -3.87 14.82
N ARG A 165 -4.41 -3.10 15.60
CA ARG A 165 -5.04 -3.61 16.81
C ARG A 165 -6.09 -4.64 16.42
N THR A 166 -5.94 -5.90 16.88
CA THR A 166 -6.76 -7.03 16.41
C THR A 166 -8.25 -6.78 16.58
N LYS A 167 -8.69 -6.19 17.70
CA LYS A 167 -10.10 -5.80 17.89
C LYS A 167 -10.62 -4.80 16.86
N ILE A 168 -9.76 -3.92 16.33
CA ILE A 168 -10.13 -2.98 15.26
C ILE A 168 -10.21 -3.74 13.94
N GLN A 169 -9.25 -4.62 13.63
CA GLN A 169 -9.31 -5.49 12.44
C GLN A 169 -10.61 -6.31 12.42
N GLN A 170 -10.95 -6.96 13.53
CA GLN A 170 -12.18 -7.74 13.66
C GLN A 170 -13.45 -6.88 13.54
N LYS A 171 -13.43 -5.66 14.12
CA LYS A 171 -14.54 -4.71 14.03
C LYS A 171 -14.80 -4.24 12.59
N VAL A 172 -13.75 -3.93 11.82
CA VAL A 172 -13.90 -3.46 10.44
C VAL A 172 -14.06 -4.62 9.45
N GLY A 173 -13.69 -5.83 9.82
CA GLY A 173 -13.75 -7.02 8.97
C GLY A 173 -12.53 -7.19 8.07
N GLY A 174 -12.63 -8.11 7.10
CA GLY A 174 -11.54 -8.51 6.21
C GLY A 174 -11.36 -7.61 4.99
N TYR A 175 -10.36 -7.99 4.19
CA TYR A 175 -10.15 -7.41 2.85
C TYR A 175 -11.27 -7.77 1.90
N ARG A 176 -11.59 -6.87 0.98
CA ARG A 176 -12.67 -7.02 0.01
C ARG A 176 -12.18 -7.71 -1.27
N SER A 177 -12.87 -8.78 -1.66
CA SER A 177 -12.53 -9.54 -2.88
C SER A 177 -12.84 -8.81 -4.19
N ASP A 178 -13.74 -7.83 -4.15
CA ASP A 178 -14.10 -6.98 -5.30
C ASP A 178 -13.11 -5.81 -5.52
N LEU A 179 -12.14 -5.59 -4.61
CA LEU A 179 -11.10 -4.56 -4.71
C LEU A 179 -9.68 -5.16 -4.65
N PRO A 180 -9.32 -6.08 -5.53
CA PRO A 180 -8.07 -6.85 -5.41
C PRO A 180 -6.79 -6.01 -5.55
N HIS A 181 -6.86 -4.83 -6.18
CA HIS A 181 -5.72 -3.94 -6.37
C HIS A 181 -5.66 -2.80 -5.33
N ALA A 182 -6.81 -2.24 -4.96
CA ALA A 182 -6.89 -1.11 -4.04
C ALA A 182 -7.43 -1.51 -2.65
N GLY A 183 -7.50 -2.80 -2.35
CA GLY A 183 -8.01 -3.33 -1.09
C GLY A 183 -7.27 -2.82 0.15
N ASP A 184 -5.94 -2.62 0.04
CA ASP A 184 -5.14 -2.03 1.11
C ASP A 184 -5.60 -0.60 1.43
N LEU A 185 -5.78 0.25 0.41
CA LEU A 185 -6.25 1.62 0.61
C LEU A 185 -7.63 1.65 1.26
N GLU A 186 -8.53 0.76 0.82
CA GLU A 186 -9.88 0.64 1.38
C GLU A 186 -9.82 0.21 2.84
N MET A 187 -9.03 -0.81 3.17
CA MET A 187 -8.84 -1.29 4.53
C MET A 187 -8.33 -0.18 5.46
N TRP A 188 -7.32 0.56 5.02
CA TRP A 188 -6.75 1.66 5.83
C TRP A 188 -7.75 2.78 6.07
N LEU A 189 -8.57 3.11 5.09
CA LEU A 189 -9.63 4.12 5.24
C LEU A 189 -10.73 3.64 6.19
N ARG A 190 -11.13 2.36 6.12
CA ARG A 190 -12.09 1.75 7.08
C ARG A 190 -11.57 1.76 8.51
N ILE A 191 -10.29 1.43 8.71
CA ILE A 191 -9.65 1.49 10.03
C ILE A 191 -9.62 2.94 10.53
N ALA A 192 -9.23 3.89 9.68
CA ALA A 192 -9.17 5.30 10.04
C ALA A 192 -10.54 5.92 10.36
N ALA A 193 -11.63 5.36 9.80
CA ALA A 193 -12.99 5.81 10.12
C ALA A 193 -13.45 5.44 11.56
N VAL A 194 -12.73 4.55 12.23
CA VAL A 194 -13.11 4.05 13.57
C VAL A 194 -12.00 4.17 14.62
N SER A 195 -10.81 4.67 14.24
CA SER A 195 -9.66 4.80 15.13
C SER A 195 -8.66 5.84 14.61
N ASP A 196 -7.74 6.25 15.48
CA ASP A 196 -6.61 7.08 15.12
C ASP A 196 -5.50 6.24 14.48
N ILE A 197 -4.57 6.90 13.78
CA ILE A 197 -3.51 6.28 12.98
C ILE A 197 -2.15 6.73 13.48
N GLY A 198 -1.30 5.76 13.84
CA GLY A 198 0.07 6.00 14.23
C GLY A 198 1.05 5.89 13.06
N TYR A 199 2.09 6.71 13.06
CA TYR A 199 3.21 6.63 12.13
C TYR A 199 4.55 6.62 12.87
N VAL A 200 5.43 5.67 12.52
CA VAL A 200 6.80 5.60 13.05
C VAL A 200 7.79 6.00 11.97
N SER A 201 8.59 7.02 12.23
CA SER A 201 9.66 7.50 11.35
C SER A 201 11.06 7.19 11.90
N GLY A 202 12.11 7.59 11.16
CA GLY A 202 13.51 7.45 11.57
C GLY A 202 14.11 6.07 11.32
N ARG A 203 13.34 5.01 11.52
CA ARG A 203 13.74 3.62 11.30
C ARG A 203 12.80 2.91 10.32
N PRO A 204 13.27 1.94 9.52
CA PRO A 204 12.37 1.15 8.68
C PRO A 204 11.44 0.29 9.56
N GLY A 205 10.19 0.11 9.10
CA GLY A 205 9.25 -0.87 9.62
C GLY A 205 9.42 -2.22 8.93
N ALA A 206 9.64 -2.21 7.62
CA ALA A 206 9.79 -3.42 6.82
C ALA A 206 10.73 -3.20 5.62
N TYR A 207 11.14 -4.31 5.02
CA TYR A 207 11.81 -4.38 3.73
C TYR A 207 10.87 -5.02 2.73
N TYR A 208 10.51 -4.26 1.69
CA TYR A 208 9.63 -4.69 0.61
C TYR A 208 10.47 -5.22 -0.56
N ARG A 209 10.28 -6.49 -0.90
CA ARG A 209 11.01 -7.11 -2.00
C ARG A 209 10.38 -6.76 -3.35
N VAL A 210 11.23 -6.32 -4.29
CA VAL A 210 10.83 -6.03 -5.67
C VAL A 210 11.44 -7.08 -6.59
N HIS A 211 10.62 -7.96 -7.16
CA HIS A 211 11.04 -8.99 -8.10
C HIS A 211 10.06 -9.12 -9.27
N GLU A 212 10.46 -9.83 -10.33
CA GLU A 212 9.68 -9.89 -11.58
C GLU A 212 8.33 -10.60 -11.42
N ASN A 213 8.25 -11.58 -10.53
CA ASN A 213 7.07 -12.39 -10.27
C ASN A 213 6.12 -11.77 -9.23
N SER A 214 6.38 -10.57 -8.74
CA SER A 214 5.49 -9.93 -7.77
C SER A 214 4.10 -9.66 -8.38
N MET A 215 3.05 -9.84 -7.59
CA MET A 215 1.64 -9.67 -8.00
C MET A 215 1.40 -8.31 -8.67
N MET A 216 2.02 -7.23 -8.16
CA MET A 216 1.93 -5.89 -8.74
C MET A 216 2.47 -5.80 -10.18
N ARG A 217 3.40 -6.67 -10.56
CA ARG A 217 3.98 -6.67 -11.91
C ARG A 217 3.30 -7.65 -12.85
N THR A 218 2.72 -8.72 -12.33
CA THR A 218 2.10 -9.79 -13.15
C THR A 218 0.62 -9.56 -13.39
N THR A 219 -0.13 -9.21 -12.35
CA THR A 219 -1.60 -9.16 -12.36
C THR A 219 -2.14 -7.74 -12.58
N PHE A 220 -1.51 -6.71 -12.02
CA PHE A 220 -2.04 -5.34 -12.01
C PHE A 220 -1.29 -4.39 -12.95
N LYS A 221 -1.26 -4.71 -14.25
CA LYS A 221 -0.56 -3.90 -15.27
C LYS A 221 -1.37 -2.71 -15.80
N SER A 222 -2.68 -2.69 -15.59
CA SER A 222 -3.55 -1.67 -16.18
C SER A 222 -3.51 -0.37 -15.37
N VAL A 223 -3.13 0.70 -16.07
CA VAL A 223 -3.17 2.08 -15.55
C VAL A 223 -4.61 2.49 -15.19
N PHE A 224 -5.58 2.01 -15.98
CA PHE A 224 -7.00 2.28 -15.76
C PHE A 224 -7.52 1.59 -14.51
N ALA A 225 -7.23 0.30 -14.33
CA ALA A 225 -7.67 -0.44 -13.16
C ALA A 225 -7.22 0.23 -11.84
N ASP A 226 -6.00 0.81 -11.81
CA ASP A 226 -5.53 1.60 -10.68
C ASP A 226 -6.38 2.84 -10.42
N LEU A 227 -6.69 3.60 -11.48
CA LEU A 227 -7.48 4.84 -11.36
C LEU A 227 -8.93 4.56 -10.98
N GLU A 228 -9.56 3.57 -11.62
CA GLU A 228 -10.93 3.15 -11.36
C GLU A 228 -11.10 2.62 -9.94
N GLN A 229 -10.28 1.65 -9.53
CA GLN A 229 -10.39 1.10 -8.19
C GLN A 229 -10.13 2.15 -7.10
N ARG A 230 -9.20 3.09 -7.32
CA ARG A 230 -9.02 4.20 -6.37
C ARG A 230 -10.26 5.08 -6.28
N ARG A 231 -10.91 5.42 -7.40
CA ARG A 231 -12.18 6.16 -7.42
C ARG A 231 -13.26 5.40 -6.65
N ASP A 232 -13.42 4.13 -6.96
CA ASP A 232 -14.42 3.27 -6.35
C ASP A 232 -14.22 3.13 -4.84
N VAL A 233 -12.97 3.01 -4.38
CA VAL A 233 -12.64 3.01 -2.94
C VAL A 233 -13.09 4.29 -2.25
N PHE A 234 -12.79 5.47 -2.82
CA PHE A 234 -13.19 6.73 -2.17
C PHE A 234 -14.71 6.93 -2.17
N ASP A 235 -15.39 6.53 -3.24
CA ASP A 235 -16.85 6.59 -3.30
C ASP A 235 -17.46 5.61 -2.27
N LEU A 236 -16.99 4.38 -2.20
CA LEU A 236 -17.44 3.37 -1.25
C LEU A 236 -17.25 3.80 0.21
N VAL A 237 -16.09 4.38 0.53
CA VAL A 237 -15.82 4.86 1.90
C VAL A 237 -16.80 5.97 2.31
N LEU A 238 -17.15 6.86 1.40
CA LEU A 238 -18.15 7.91 1.66
C LEU A 238 -19.56 7.35 1.81
N GLU A 239 -19.93 6.36 1.01
CA GLU A 239 -21.24 5.68 1.12
C GLU A 239 -21.39 4.97 2.46
N GLN A 240 -20.33 4.33 2.94
CA GLN A 240 -20.32 3.59 4.20
C GLN A 240 -20.18 4.50 5.42
N ASN A 241 -19.72 5.75 5.26
CA ASN A 241 -19.48 6.68 6.35
C ASN A 241 -20.19 8.03 6.09
N PRO A 242 -21.54 8.11 6.22
CA PRO A 242 -22.31 9.31 5.90
C PRO A 242 -21.98 10.52 6.79
N GLY A 243 -21.24 10.32 7.89
CA GLY A 243 -20.73 11.40 8.74
C GLY A 243 -19.52 12.15 8.13
N LEU A 244 -18.86 11.59 7.11
CA LEU A 244 -17.75 12.25 6.44
C LEU A 244 -18.26 13.41 5.56
N PRO A 245 -17.53 14.54 5.51
CA PRO A 245 -17.94 15.71 4.73
C PRO A 245 -18.05 15.40 3.22
N ALA A 246 -19.20 15.71 2.60
CA ALA A 246 -19.43 15.46 1.16
C ALA A 246 -18.37 16.11 0.24
N ARG A 247 -17.71 17.22 0.68
CA ARG A 247 -16.60 17.85 -0.05
C ARG A 247 -15.43 16.92 -0.31
N LEU A 248 -15.27 15.86 0.47
CA LEU A 248 -14.19 14.87 0.28
C LEU A 248 -14.30 14.18 -1.07
N LYS A 249 -15.52 13.88 -1.54
CA LYS A 249 -15.71 13.32 -2.90
C LYS A 249 -15.07 14.19 -3.97
N THR A 250 -15.35 15.48 -3.94
CA THR A 250 -14.78 16.45 -4.89
C THR A 250 -13.24 16.48 -4.80
N LEU A 251 -12.66 16.40 -3.59
CA LEU A 251 -11.22 16.37 -3.41
C LEU A 251 -10.59 15.12 -4.05
N ALA A 252 -11.12 13.92 -3.79
CA ALA A 252 -10.61 12.67 -4.35
C ALA A 252 -10.78 12.65 -5.87
N HIS A 253 -11.95 12.95 -6.39
CA HIS A 253 -12.24 12.97 -7.81
C HIS A 253 -11.34 13.96 -8.57
N LYS A 254 -11.14 15.17 -8.02
CA LYS A 254 -10.19 16.15 -8.56
C LYS A 254 -8.76 15.63 -8.62
N ALA A 255 -8.29 14.96 -7.56
CA ALA A 255 -6.94 14.42 -7.50
C ALA A 255 -6.75 13.25 -8.48
N ILE A 256 -7.75 12.36 -8.62
CA ILE A 256 -7.73 11.22 -9.55
C ILE A 256 -7.77 11.72 -11.01
N ALA A 257 -8.64 12.66 -11.33
CA ALA A 257 -8.70 13.27 -12.66
C ALA A 257 -7.39 13.98 -13.01
N SER A 258 -6.77 14.69 -12.06
CA SER A 258 -5.44 15.31 -12.24
C SER A 258 -4.35 14.26 -12.53
N ASP A 259 -4.39 13.09 -11.86
CA ASP A 259 -3.43 12.00 -12.13
C ASP A 259 -3.64 11.40 -13.53
N ALA A 260 -4.89 11.13 -13.93
CA ALA A 260 -5.24 10.64 -15.27
C ALA A 260 -4.75 11.60 -16.36
N LEU A 261 -5.05 12.90 -16.22
CA LEU A 261 -4.60 13.93 -17.16
C LEU A 261 -3.09 14.05 -17.23
N TRP A 262 -2.40 13.91 -16.10
CA TRP A 262 -0.94 13.92 -16.09
C TRP A 262 -0.34 12.71 -16.84
N ARG A 263 -0.96 11.55 -16.72
CA ARG A 263 -0.57 10.36 -17.49
C ARG A 263 -0.79 10.60 -19.00
N ALA A 264 -1.94 11.18 -19.39
CA ALA A 264 -2.22 11.58 -20.76
C ALA A 264 -1.18 12.57 -21.31
N VAL A 265 -0.81 13.59 -20.54
CA VAL A 265 0.27 14.54 -20.87
C VAL A 265 1.59 13.82 -21.16
N ARG A 266 1.95 12.84 -20.34
CA ARG A 266 3.21 12.08 -20.52
C ARG A 266 3.21 11.20 -21.77
N LEU A 267 2.07 10.57 -22.09
CA LEU A 267 1.92 9.78 -23.33
C LEU A 267 2.09 10.67 -24.55
N HIS A 268 1.46 11.85 -24.55
CA HIS A 268 1.57 12.83 -25.61
C HIS A 268 3.02 13.31 -25.82
N ASP A 269 3.71 13.70 -24.74
CA ASP A 269 5.10 14.17 -24.78
C ASP A 269 6.10 13.08 -25.24
N ARG A 270 5.75 11.80 -25.07
CA ARG A 270 6.58 10.65 -25.47
C ARG A 270 6.24 10.08 -26.85
N ASN A 271 5.23 10.63 -27.53
CA ASN A 271 4.68 10.08 -28.77
C ASN A 271 4.21 8.61 -28.61
N GLN A 272 3.60 8.30 -27.49
CA GLN A 272 3.04 6.98 -27.15
C GLN A 272 1.50 7.07 -27.24
N LEU A 273 0.98 7.26 -28.46
CA LEU A 273 -0.44 7.45 -28.73
C LEU A 273 -1.01 6.16 -29.34
N ASP A 274 -1.52 5.30 -28.48
CA ASP A 274 -2.20 4.04 -28.82
C ASP A 274 -3.72 4.06 -28.52
N GLY A 275 -4.28 5.25 -28.32
CA GLY A 275 -5.66 5.45 -27.86
C GLY A 275 -5.76 5.73 -26.35
N THR A 276 -4.82 5.29 -25.55
CA THR A 276 -4.83 5.42 -24.07
C THR A 276 -4.88 6.89 -23.61
N GLU A 277 -4.31 7.84 -24.38
CA GLU A 277 -4.42 9.28 -24.07
C GLU A 277 -5.87 9.74 -24.05
N GLN A 278 -6.67 9.31 -25.04
CA GLN A 278 -8.08 9.72 -25.14
C GLN A 278 -8.91 9.06 -24.05
N GLU A 279 -8.68 7.79 -23.78
CA GLU A 279 -9.37 7.06 -22.70
C GLU A 279 -9.10 7.71 -21.32
N LEU A 280 -7.86 8.12 -21.04
CA LEU A 280 -7.51 8.84 -19.81
C LEU A 280 -8.20 10.21 -19.73
N LEU A 281 -8.37 10.89 -20.84
CA LEU A 281 -9.09 12.17 -20.89
C LEU A 281 -10.58 11.97 -20.62
N ASP A 282 -11.18 10.95 -21.21
CA ASP A 282 -12.60 10.64 -21.03
C ASP A 282 -12.88 10.18 -19.60
N PHE A 283 -12.05 9.30 -19.04
CA PHE A 283 -12.09 8.93 -17.63
C PHE A 283 -11.99 10.16 -16.70
N ALA A 284 -11.09 11.10 -17.01
CA ALA A 284 -10.96 12.31 -16.21
C ALA A 284 -12.23 13.16 -16.24
N ARG A 285 -12.93 13.26 -17.40
CA ARG A 285 -14.20 13.98 -17.54
C ARG A 285 -15.32 13.34 -16.75
N GLU A 286 -15.42 12.02 -16.82
CA GLU A 286 -16.42 11.27 -16.05
C GLU A 286 -16.19 11.42 -14.55
N THR A 287 -14.92 11.45 -14.12
CA THR A 287 -14.55 11.53 -12.71
C THR A 287 -14.71 12.95 -12.14
N TYR A 288 -14.36 14.00 -12.90
CA TYR A 288 -14.40 15.39 -12.43
C TYR A 288 -14.84 16.34 -13.54
N ALA A 289 -16.05 16.92 -13.40
CA ALA A 289 -16.69 17.71 -14.45
C ALA A 289 -15.95 19.03 -14.77
N GLN A 290 -15.26 19.65 -13.80
CA GLN A 290 -14.63 20.97 -13.96
C GLN A 290 -13.15 20.83 -14.42
N LEU A 291 -12.88 20.09 -15.52
CA LEU A 291 -11.54 19.86 -16.01
C LEU A 291 -10.75 21.14 -16.34
N GLU A 292 -11.44 22.20 -16.77
CA GLU A 292 -10.85 23.48 -17.14
C GLU A 292 -10.12 24.16 -15.97
N GLU A 293 -10.47 23.82 -14.75
CA GLU A 293 -9.77 24.30 -13.56
C GLU A 293 -8.40 23.64 -13.37
N LEU A 294 -8.21 22.43 -13.92
CA LEU A 294 -7.03 21.63 -13.69
C LEU A 294 -5.82 22.12 -14.51
N PRO A 295 -4.68 22.37 -13.87
CA PRO A 295 -3.47 22.75 -14.58
C PRO A 295 -2.99 21.68 -15.57
N GLU A 296 -3.24 20.40 -15.29
CA GLU A 296 -2.91 19.26 -16.16
C GLU A 296 -3.74 19.30 -17.45
N TYR A 297 -5.03 19.63 -17.38
CA TYR A 297 -5.86 19.79 -18.57
C TYR A 297 -5.38 20.93 -19.46
N LYS A 298 -5.11 22.09 -18.86
CA LYS A 298 -4.50 23.24 -19.57
C LYS A 298 -3.15 22.89 -20.19
N ALA A 299 -2.37 22.05 -19.49
CA ALA A 299 -1.09 21.55 -19.99
C ALA A 299 -1.27 20.62 -21.19
N LEU A 300 -2.27 19.72 -21.17
CA LEU A 300 -2.59 18.83 -22.29
C LEU A 300 -3.04 19.63 -23.52
N LEU A 301 -3.97 20.58 -23.35
CA LEU A 301 -4.43 21.43 -24.46
C LEU A 301 -3.31 22.25 -25.12
N ARG A 302 -2.36 22.75 -24.33
CA ARG A 302 -1.17 23.44 -24.88
C ARG A 302 -0.31 22.51 -25.73
N ARG A 303 -0.15 21.25 -25.31
CA ARG A 303 0.65 20.23 -26.01
C ARG A 303 -0.02 19.76 -27.30
N LYS A 304 -1.34 19.63 -27.30
CA LYS A 304 -2.12 19.27 -28.51
C LYS A 304 -1.98 20.28 -29.67
N LYS A 305 -1.39 21.46 -29.43
CA LYS A 305 -1.02 22.42 -30.48
C LYS A 305 0.24 22.01 -31.27
N PHE A 306 0.98 21.02 -30.80
CA PHE A 306 2.21 20.51 -31.40
C PHE A 306 2.06 19.04 -31.72
N SER A 307 2.74 18.58 -32.79
CA SER A 307 2.74 17.14 -33.04
C SER A 307 3.52 16.39 -31.95
N PRO A 308 3.07 15.21 -31.54
CA PRO A 308 3.77 14.39 -30.51
C PRO A 308 5.20 14.02 -30.92
N ARG A 309 5.43 13.78 -32.23
CA ARG A 309 6.78 13.55 -32.79
C ARG A 309 7.71 14.75 -32.60
N PHE A 310 7.20 15.96 -32.75
CA PHE A 310 7.97 17.20 -32.53
C PHE A 310 8.33 17.30 -31.02
N LEU A 311 7.36 17.09 -30.14
CA LEU A 311 7.58 17.19 -28.70
C LEU A 311 8.56 16.15 -28.18
N SER A 312 8.47 14.92 -28.65
CA SER A 312 9.37 13.84 -28.21
C SER A 312 10.83 14.08 -28.62
N ARG A 313 11.05 14.76 -29.74
CA ARG A 313 12.40 15.13 -30.25
C ARG A 313 12.98 16.36 -29.59
N THR A 314 12.15 17.39 -29.38
CA THR A 314 12.62 18.71 -28.92
C THR A 314 12.68 18.82 -27.42
N GLN A 315 11.97 17.94 -26.71
CA GLN A 315 11.82 17.97 -25.23
C GLN A 315 11.35 19.35 -24.70
N LEU A 316 10.53 20.06 -25.51
CA LEU A 316 10.08 21.43 -25.25
C LEU A 316 9.48 21.65 -23.86
N PHE A 317 8.86 20.59 -23.26
CA PHE A 317 8.23 20.65 -21.95
C PHE A 317 9.01 19.91 -20.85
N LEU A 318 10.34 19.82 -20.96
CA LEU A 318 11.16 19.14 -19.98
C LEU A 318 11.08 19.81 -18.60
N ALA A 319 11.08 21.15 -18.57
CA ALA A 319 11.03 21.92 -17.32
C ALA A 319 9.78 21.62 -16.46
N PRO A 320 8.54 21.62 -17.00
CA PRO A 320 7.36 21.17 -16.26
C PRO A 320 7.47 19.76 -15.68
N HIS A 321 8.08 18.82 -16.41
CA HIS A 321 8.34 17.48 -15.90
C HIS A 321 9.33 17.48 -14.73
N ALA A 322 10.41 18.26 -14.83
CA ALA A 322 11.39 18.41 -13.76
C ALA A 322 10.76 19.01 -12.49
N VAL A 323 9.95 20.07 -12.64
CA VAL A 323 9.21 20.66 -11.51
C VAL A 323 8.27 19.66 -10.85
N LYS A 324 7.51 18.88 -11.63
CA LYS A 324 6.62 17.86 -11.04
C LYS A 324 7.41 16.75 -10.38
N ARG A 325 8.54 16.30 -10.93
CA ARG A 325 9.44 15.35 -10.27
C ARG A 325 9.97 15.89 -8.95
N ALA A 326 10.40 17.17 -8.92
CA ALA A 326 10.86 17.82 -7.69
C ALA A 326 9.75 17.86 -6.62
N LYS A 327 8.51 18.24 -7.01
CA LYS A 327 7.36 18.20 -6.09
C LYS A 327 7.07 16.80 -5.57
N LEU A 328 7.12 15.77 -6.42
CA LEU A 328 6.95 14.38 -6.03
C LEU A 328 8.08 13.93 -5.08
N TRP A 329 9.31 14.31 -5.36
CA TRP A 329 10.45 14.01 -4.49
C TRP A 329 10.31 14.69 -3.11
N ILE A 330 9.93 15.96 -3.06
CA ILE A 330 9.64 16.68 -1.81
C ILE A 330 8.51 15.97 -1.04
N GLY A 331 7.42 15.60 -1.73
CA GLY A 331 6.32 14.82 -1.15
C GLY A 331 6.82 13.50 -0.55
N THR A 332 7.68 12.76 -1.28
CA THR A 332 8.30 11.53 -0.77
C THR A 332 9.17 11.78 0.46
N GLN A 333 9.94 12.87 0.50
CA GLN A 333 10.72 13.21 1.70
C GLN A 333 9.80 13.56 2.88
N ARG A 334 8.75 14.34 2.66
CA ARG A 334 7.76 14.66 3.70
C ARG A 334 7.11 13.39 4.25
N TRP A 335 6.70 12.48 3.35
CA TRP A 335 6.15 11.19 3.75
C TRP A 335 7.13 10.39 4.62
N LYS A 336 8.39 10.28 4.21
CA LYS A 336 9.41 9.56 4.99
C LYS A 336 9.62 10.10 6.40
N TRP A 337 9.43 11.41 6.61
CA TRP A 337 9.66 12.08 7.88
C TRP A 337 8.39 12.27 8.71
N ARG A 338 7.25 12.42 8.06
CA ARG A 338 6.00 12.83 8.72
C ARG A 338 4.84 11.85 8.53
N GLY A 339 4.96 10.83 7.68
CA GLY A 339 3.87 9.91 7.34
C GLY A 339 2.75 10.55 6.50
N GLU A 340 2.97 11.77 5.99
CA GLU A 340 2.02 12.49 5.13
C GLU A 340 2.64 12.81 3.77
N TRP A 341 1.79 12.79 2.74
CA TRP A 341 2.21 13.09 1.38
C TRP A 341 1.98 14.56 1.03
#